data_9608765c2e2af476d7958584def7fa85
#
_entry.id   9608765c2e2af476d7958584def7fa85
#
_cell.length_a   1.000
_cell.length_b   1.000
_cell.length_c   1.000
_cell.angle_alpha   90.00
_cell.angle_beta   90.00
_cell.angle_gamma   90.00
#
_symmetry.space_group_name_H-M   'P 1'
#
loop_
_entity.id
_entity.type
_entity.pdbx_description
1 polymer ?
#
loop_
_entity_poly.entity_id
_entity_poly.type
_entity_poly.pdbx_seq_one_letter_code
_entity_poly.pdbx_strand_id
1 'polypeptide(L)'
;VGESHDARLMAPMDAVRVAKSDPDSIIGIKVRIGRIASGPSGIDPLVIALQVADATGLPLMCHIDQPPPSYEAVVDMLRPGDVLTHCFRPFPNSPLNGDGSVKDAVLAARARGVMFDIGHGKGSFAWDTARGMIAQGFPPDVISSDIHQLNINGPVYDQVTTLSKFLPLGMSLPEIIRASTEVPAKAVRRADLGTLQ
;
A
#
# COMPACT_ATOMS: atom_id res chain seq x y z
N VAL A 1 -6.65 19.15 8.48
CA VAL A 1 -7.73 18.62 7.62
C VAL A 1 -7.10 17.57 6.74
N GLY A 2 -7.65 16.36 6.72
CA GLY A 2 -7.16 15.27 5.88
C GLY A 2 -7.54 15.46 4.41
N GLU A 3 -6.83 14.75 3.55
CA GLU A 3 -6.91 14.86 2.10
C GLU A 3 -8.32 14.57 1.56
N SER A 4 -9.05 13.63 2.17
CA SER A 4 -10.37 13.19 1.75
C SER A 4 -11.45 13.42 2.82
N HIS A 5 -11.26 14.38 3.72
CA HIS A 5 -12.24 14.73 4.76
C HIS A 5 -13.57 15.24 4.20
N ASP A 6 -13.53 15.89 3.06
CA ASP A 6 -14.71 16.39 2.37
C ASP A 6 -14.84 15.71 1.00
N ALA A 7 -15.71 14.70 0.91
CA ALA A 7 -15.95 13.96 -0.33
C ALA A 7 -16.44 14.83 -1.49
N ARG A 8 -16.99 16.02 -1.21
CA ARG A 8 -17.40 16.99 -2.25
C ARG A 8 -16.24 17.57 -3.04
N LEU A 9 -15.02 17.50 -2.49
CA LEU A 9 -13.79 17.92 -3.16
C LEU A 9 -13.21 16.83 -4.08
N MET A 10 -13.77 15.63 -4.03
CA MET A 10 -13.38 14.55 -4.93
C MET A 10 -14.10 14.71 -6.26
N ALA A 11 -13.33 14.75 -7.36
CA ALA A 11 -13.85 14.93 -8.71
C ALA A 11 -13.59 13.66 -9.56
N PRO A 12 -14.34 12.55 -9.37
CA PRO A 12 -14.08 11.28 -10.01
C PRO A 12 -14.11 11.34 -11.54
N MET A 13 -15.04 12.14 -12.11
CA MET A 13 -15.11 12.31 -13.57
C MET A 13 -13.89 13.03 -14.14
N ASP A 14 -13.34 14.01 -13.42
CA ASP A 14 -12.12 14.68 -13.82
C ASP A 14 -10.90 13.74 -13.69
N ALA A 15 -10.84 12.93 -12.63
CA ALA A 15 -9.80 11.92 -12.47
C ALA A 15 -9.82 10.90 -13.63
N VAL A 16 -11.00 10.42 -14.05
CA VAL A 16 -11.15 9.54 -15.21
C VAL A 16 -10.69 10.23 -16.49
N ARG A 17 -11.12 11.50 -16.70
CA ARG A 17 -10.75 12.28 -17.88
C ARG A 17 -9.22 12.47 -17.95
N VAL A 18 -8.60 12.87 -16.85
CA VAL A 18 -7.15 13.10 -16.78
C VAL A 18 -6.39 11.79 -16.99
N ALA A 19 -6.78 10.70 -16.33
CA ALA A 19 -6.12 9.40 -16.48
C ALA A 19 -6.18 8.89 -17.94
N LYS A 20 -7.29 9.14 -18.65
CA LYS A 20 -7.42 8.75 -20.06
C LYS A 20 -6.71 9.70 -21.04
N SER A 21 -6.42 10.94 -20.63
CA SER A 21 -5.73 11.91 -21.51
C SER A 21 -4.22 11.70 -21.57
N ASP A 22 -3.63 11.01 -20.60
CA ASP A 22 -2.19 10.75 -20.56
C ASP A 22 -1.91 9.32 -20.03
N PRO A 23 -2.25 8.29 -20.83
CA PRO A 23 -2.11 6.89 -20.42
C PRO A 23 -0.64 6.43 -20.30
N ASP A 24 0.29 7.16 -20.89
CA ASP A 24 1.72 6.83 -20.84
C ASP A 24 2.36 7.27 -19.52
N SER A 25 1.84 8.33 -18.90
CA SER A 25 2.35 8.88 -17.64
C SER A 25 1.53 8.43 -16.43
N ILE A 26 0.22 8.20 -16.59
CA ILE A 26 -0.69 7.85 -15.47
C ILE A 26 -0.89 6.35 -15.44
N ILE A 27 -0.22 5.70 -14.50
CA ILE A 27 -0.13 4.24 -14.38
C ILE A 27 -1.03 3.64 -13.30
N GLY A 28 -1.73 4.46 -12.50
CA GLY A 28 -2.58 3.98 -11.41
C GLY A 28 -3.37 5.10 -10.75
N ILE A 29 -4.30 4.69 -9.90
CA ILE A 29 -5.10 5.57 -9.06
C ILE A 29 -4.61 5.46 -7.62
N LYS A 30 -4.55 6.59 -6.90
CA LYS A 30 -4.16 6.62 -5.49
C LYS A 30 -5.29 7.16 -4.63
N VAL A 31 -5.52 6.49 -3.48
CA VAL A 31 -6.42 6.99 -2.43
C VAL A 31 -5.79 6.83 -1.05
N ARG A 32 -6.18 7.68 -0.11
CA ARG A 32 -5.73 7.62 1.29
C ARG A 32 -6.94 7.47 2.20
N ILE A 33 -6.93 6.39 3.00
CA ILE A 33 -8.03 5.98 3.88
C ILE A 33 -7.53 5.88 5.32
N GLY A 34 -8.39 6.28 6.24
CA GLY A 34 -8.17 6.19 7.67
C GLY A 34 -8.65 7.42 8.41
N ARG A 35 -8.63 7.36 9.72
CA ARG A 35 -9.13 8.44 10.58
C ARG A 35 -8.47 9.80 10.30
N ILE A 36 -7.19 9.78 9.91
CA ILE A 36 -6.43 11.00 9.64
C ILE A 36 -6.65 11.46 8.20
N ALA A 37 -6.62 10.54 7.24
CA ALA A 37 -6.70 10.86 5.81
C ALA A 37 -8.14 11.16 5.36
N SER A 38 -9.10 10.31 5.71
CA SER A 38 -10.50 10.43 5.27
C SER A 38 -11.45 10.96 6.35
N GLY A 39 -11.08 10.88 7.64
CA GLY A 39 -11.86 11.45 8.74
C GLY A 39 -13.35 11.09 8.69
N PRO A 40 -14.25 12.11 8.66
CA PRO A 40 -15.70 11.86 8.65
C PRO A 40 -16.21 11.17 7.37
N SER A 41 -15.46 11.21 6.28
CA SER A 41 -15.79 10.48 5.03
C SER A 41 -15.58 8.97 5.15
N GLY A 42 -14.89 8.49 6.20
CA GLY A 42 -14.72 7.07 6.48
C GLY A 42 -14.13 6.31 5.30
N ILE A 43 -14.88 5.34 4.77
CA ILE A 43 -14.47 4.48 3.66
C ILE A 43 -14.93 4.99 2.28
N ASP A 44 -15.80 5.99 2.21
CA ASP A 44 -16.40 6.48 0.96
C ASP A 44 -15.35 6.90 -0.09
N PRO A 45 -14.21 7.53 0.26
CA PRO A 45 -13.18 7.85 -0.71
C PRO A 45 -12.59 6.61 -1.40
N LEU A 46 -12.56 5.45 -0.74
CA LEU A 46 -12.13 4.19 -1.37
C LEU A 46 -13.16 3.72 -2.40
N VAL A 47 -14.46 3.81 -2.08
CA VAL A 47 -15.53 3.49 -3.04
C VAL A 47 -15.42 4.34 -4.31
N ILE A 48 -15.23 5.65 -4.14
CA ILE A 48 -15.07 6.59 -5.26
C ILE A 48 -13.82 6.26 -6.08
N ALA A 49 -12.70 6.00 -5.42
CA ALA A 49 -11.44 5.68 -6.10
C ALA A 49 -11.52 4.35 -6.87
N LEU A 50 -12.21 3.34 -6.34
CA LEU A 50 -12.48 2.08 -7.04
C LEU A 50 -13.32 2.30 -8.30
N GLN A 51 -14.33 3.16 -8.26
CA GLN A 51 -15.11 3.53 -9.45
C GLN A 51 -14.24 4.19 -10.53
N VAL A 52 -13.31 5.07 -10.14
CA VAL A 52 -12.34 5.68 -11.08
C VAL A 52 -11.41 4.62 -11.65
N ALA A 53 -10.92 3.72 -10.81
CA ALA A 53 -10.02 2.64 -11.22
C ALA A 53 -10.71 1.66 -12.19
N ASP A 54 -11.99 1.34 -11.94
CA ASP A 54 -12.79 0.53 -12.87
C ASP A 54 -13.03 1.23 -14.21
N ALA A 55 -13.40 2.52 -14.18
CA ALA A 55 -13.67 3.30 -15.38
C ALA A 55 -12.42 3.55 -16.26
N THR A 56 -11.22 3.45 -15.67
CA THR A 56 -9.94 3.64 -16.35
C THR A 56 -9.23 2.32 -16.65
N GLY A 57 -9.63 1.22 -16.02
CA GLY A 57 -8.92 -0.06 -16.07
C GLY A 57 -7.57 -0.06 -15.35
N LEU A 58 -7.27 0.96 -14.55
CA LEU A 58 -5.99 1.11 -13.85
C LEU A 58 -6.01 0.40 -12.48
N PRO A 59 -4.83 -0.02 -11.98
CA PRO A 59 -4.70 -0.49 -10.61
C PRO A 59 -4.91 0.65 -9.62
N LEU A 60 -5.40 0.31 -8.43
CA LEU A 60 -5.55 1.24 -7.31
C LEU A 60 -4.45 0.98 -6.27
N MET A 61 -3.80 2.03 -5.78
CA MET A 61 -3.00 1.97 -4.56
C MET A 61 -3.75 2.65 -3.41
N CYS A 62 -4.03 1.89 -2.35
CA CYS A 62 -4.68 2.40 -1.16
C CYS A 62 -3.67 2.57 -0.02
N HIS A 63 -3.56 3.80 0.49
CA HIS A 63 -2.92 4.08 1.79
C HIS A 63 -3.93 3.78 2.91
N ILE A 64 -3.47 3.19 3.98
CA ILE A 64 -4.25 2.99 5.20
C ILE A 64 -3.56 3.65 6.39
N ASP A 65 -4.34 4.38 7.22
CA ASP A 65 -3.84 4.91 8.49
C ASP A 65 -4.63 4.34 9.70
N GLN A 66 -4.91 5.10 10.73
CA GLN A 66 -5.59 4.63 11.93
C GLN A 66 -7.08 4.37 11.68
N PRO A 67 -7.69 3.40 12.39
CA PRO A 67 -9.11 3.14 12.31
C PRO A 67 -9.95 4.27 12.93
N PRO A 68 -11.20 4.49 12.50
CA PRO A 68 -11.88 3.81 11.40
C PRO A 68 -11.47 4.32 10.02
N PRO A 69 -11.69 3.53 8.93
CA PRO A 69 -12.16 2.14 8.91
C PRO A 69 -11.10 1.14 9.38
N SER A 70 -11.53 -0.10 9.65
CA SER A 70 -10.62 -1.17 10.05
C SER A 70 -9.76 -1.65 8.88
N TYR A 71 -8.67 -2.35 9.20
CA TYR A 71 -7.78 -2.95 8.20
C TYR A 71 -8.56 -3.91 7.29
N GLU A 72 -9.40 -4.75 7.89
CA GLU A 72 -10.24 -5.73 7.22
C GLU A 72 -11.19 -5.05 6.24
N ALA A 73 -11.92 -4.02 6.70
CA ALA A 73 -12.86 -3.31 5.85
C ALA A 73 -12.22 -2.71 4.59
N VAL A 74 -10.94 -2.30 4.69
CA VAL A 74 -10.20 -1.76 3.53
C VAL A 74 -9.74 -2.87 2.60
N VAL A 75 -9.09 -3.93 3.13
CA VAL A 75 -8.53 -4.98 2.26
C VAL A 75 -9.62 -5.80 1.57
N ASP A 76 -10.80 -5.96 2.19
CA ASP A 76 -11.92 -6.70 1.61
C ASP A 76 -12.47 -6.04 0.32
N MET A 77 -12.30 -4.74 0.18
CA MET A 77 -12.74 -3.99 -1.00
C MET A 77 -11.73 -3.99 -2.15
N LEU A 78 -10.44 -4.29 -1.88
CA LEU A 78 -9.40 -4.24 -2.91
C LEU A 78 -9.53 -5.39 -3.90
N ARG A 79 -9.28 -5.07 -5.18
CA ARG A 79 -9.42 -5.99 -6.32
C ARG A 79 -8.09 -6.69 -6.62
N PRO A 80 -8.09 -7.78 -7.38
CA PRO A 80 -6.85 -8.35 -7.92
C PRO A 80 -6.01 -7.31 -8.66
N GLY A 81 -4.73 -7.19 -8.28
CA GLY A 81 -3.81 -6.20 -8.85
C GLY A 81 -3.82 -4.83 -8.17
N ASP A 82 -4.74 -4.58 -7.24
CA ASP A 82 -4.66 -3.39 -6.40
C ASP A 82 -3.56 -3.55 -5.34
N VAL A 83 -3.06 -2.44 -4.82
CA VAL A 83 -1.95 -2.39 -3.87
C VAL A 83 -2.41 -1.77 -2.56
N LEU A 84 -2.22 -2.48 -1.45
CA LEU A 84 -2.30 -1.89 -0.12
C LEU A 84 -0.90 -1.43 0.30
N THR A 85 -0.68 -0.13 0.42
CA THR A 85 0.57 0.40 0.97
C THR A 85 0.48 0.64 2.47
N HIS A 86 1.61 0.64 3.17
CA HIS A 86 1.72 0.62 4.63
C HIS A 86 1.22 -0.68 5.24
N CYS A 87 1.45 -1.80 4.56
CA CYS A 87 0.88 -3.08 4.94
C CYS A 87 1.33 -3.60 6.30
N PHE A 88 2.51 -3.20 6.80
CA PHE A 88 3.04 -3.62 8.11
C PHE A 88 2.92 -2.52 9.17
N ARG A 89 1.74 -1.90 9.22
CA ARG A 89 1.41 -0.88 10.21
C ARG A 89 1.40 -1.41 11.64
N PRO A 90 1.71 -0.53 12.63
CA PRO A 90 1.48 -0.85 14.04
C PRO A 90 -0.01 -0.91 14.36
N PHE A 91 -0.33 -1.53 15.51
CA PHE A 91 -1.65 -1.40 16.14
C PHE A 91 -1.99 0.10 16.34
N PRO A 92 -3.28 0.46 16.36
CA PRO A 92 -4.45 -0.44 16.35
C PRO A 92 -4.89 -0.94 14.98
N ASN A 93 -4.37 -0.42 13.85
CA ASN A 93 -4.79 -0.83 12.51
C ASN A 93 -3.74 -1.74 11.85
N SER A 94 -3.36 -2.81 12.54
CA SER A 94 -2.36 -3.79 12.14
C SER A 94 -2.97 -4.91 11.28
N PRO A 95 -2.17 -5.56 10.38
CA PRO A 95 -2.56 -6.79 9.70
C PRO A 95 -2.61 -8.02 10.62
N LEU A 96 -2.12 -7.88 11.86
CA LEU A 96 -2.15 -8.92 12.89
C LEU A 96 -3.35 -8.75 13.83
N ASN A 97 -3.86 -9.86 14.33
CA ASN A 97 -4.77 -9.93 15.45
C ASN A 97 -4.04 -9.66 16.78
N GLY A 98 -4.80 -9.45 17.86
CA GLY A 98 -4.24 -9.22 19.19
C GLY A 98 -3.45 -10.40 19.78
N ASP A 99 -3.66 -11.61 19.26
CA ASP A 99 -2.90 -12.83 19.61
C ASP A 99 -1.63 -13.01 18.75
N GLY A 100 -1.40 -12.09 17.81
CA GLY A 100 -0.26 -12.11 16.89
C GLY A 100 -0.47 -12.91 15.61
N SER A 101 -1.60 -13.58 15.42
CA SER A 101 -1.92 -14.27 14.17
C SER A 101 -2.20 -13.28 13.02
N VAL A 102 -1.92 -13.69 11.78
CA VAL A 102 -2.31 -12.89 10.60
C VAL A 102 -3.83 -12.92 10.45
N LYS A 103 -4.44 -11.78 10.18
CA LYS A 103 -5.88 -11.67 9.98
C LYS A 103 -6.34 -12.45 8.74
N ASP A 104 -7.46 -13.17 8.84
CA ASP A 104 -8.02 -13.94 7.73
C ASP A 104 -8.32 -13.08 6.50
N ALA A 105 -8.81 -11.86 6.70
CA ALA A 105 -9.05 -10.90 5.62
C ALA A 105 -7.77 -10.57 4.83
N VAL A 106 -6.62 -10.50 5.51
CA VAL A 106 -5.31 -10.25 4.89
C VAL A 106 -4.88 -11.44 4.03
N LEU A 107 -5.02 -12.67 4.56
CA LEU A 107 -4.74 -13.91 3.83
C LEU A 107 -5.66 -14.04 2.59
N ALA A 108 -6.95 -13.79 2.77
CA ALA A 108 -7.94 -13.82 1.69
C ALA A 108 -7.65 -12.75 0.62
N ALA A 109 -7.25 -11.54 1.01
CA ALA A 109 -6.91 -10.48 0.07
C ALA A 109 -5.67 -10.85 -0.77
N ARG A 110 -4.61 -11.41 -0.16
CA ARG A 110 -3.46 -11.93 -0.91
C ARG A 110 -3.84 -13.05 -1.86
N ALA A 111 -4.63 -14.02 -1.40
CA ALA A 111 -5.11 -15.12 -2.24
C ALA A 111 -5.93 -14.63 -3.44
N ARG A 112 -6.63 -13.51 -3.28
CA ARG A 112 -7.40 -12.82 -4.33
C ARG A 112 -6.51 -12.04 -5.30
N GLY A 113 -5.23 -11.82 -4.98
CA GLY A 113 -4.28 -11.11 -5.84
C GLY A 113 -4.07 -9.63 -5.48
N VAL A 114 -4.44 -9.21 -4.29
CA VAL A 114 -4.06 -7.90 -3.74
C VAL A 114 -2.57 -7.92 -3.40
N MET A 115 -1.83 -6.88 -3.75
CA MET A 115 -0.41 -6.74 -3.45
C MET A 115 -0.19 -5.90 -2.19
N PHE A 116 0.80 -6.29 -1.40
CA PHE A 116 1.11 -5.68 -0.11
C PHE A 116 2.46 -4.96 -0.19
N ASP A 117 2.40 -3.62 -0.14
CA ASP A 117 3.56 -2.73 -0.19
C ASP A 117 3.90 -2.19 1.20
N ILE A 118 5.19 -2.12 1.50
CA ILE A 118 5.69 -1.60 2.78
C ILE A 118 5.38 -0.11 2.93
N GLY A 119 5.68 0.72 1.94
CA GLY A 119 5.52 2.16 2.07
C GLY A 119 6.03 2.63 3.43
N HIS A 120 7.33 2.44 3.72
CA HIS A 120 7.87 2.51 5.09
C HIS A 120 7.39 3.76 5.87
N GLY A 121 7.50 4.95 5.27
CA GLY A 121 7.04 6.20 5.86
C GLY A 121 7.65 6.50 7.24
N LYS A 122 7.05 7.44 7.97
CA LYS A 122 7.50 7.80 9.31
C LYS A 122 6.89 6.90 10.40
N GLY A 123 5.59 6.66 10.36
CA GLY A 123 4.85 5.92 11.39
C GLY A 123 4.03 4.73 10.83
N SER A 124 4.34 4.29 9.61
CA SER A 124 3.56 3.28 8.91
C SER A 124 4.23 1.91 8.89
N PHE A 125 5.39 1.77 9.50
CA PHE A 125 6.13 0.52 9.64
C PHE A 125 6.38 0.22 11.13
N ALA A 126 6.11 -1.00 11.55
CA ALA A 126 6.41 -1.50 12.89
C ALA A 126 7.22 -2.79 12.82
N TRP A 127 8.33 -2.83 13.57
CA TRP A 127 9.23 -3.98 13.61
C TRP A 127 8.53 -5.25 14.12
N ASP A 128 7.68 -5.12 15.15
CA ASP A 128 6.99 -6.29 15.72
C ASP A 128 5.94 -6.83 14.74
N THR A 129 5.22 -5.94 14.04
CA THR A 129 4.33 -6.35 12.95
C THR A 129 5.11 -7.05 11.84
N ALA A 130 6.24 -6.50 11.40
CA ALA A 130 7.06 -7.09 10.35
C ALA A 130 7.58 -8.47 10.74
N ARG A 131 8.09 -8.65 11.97
CA ARG A 131 8.50 -9.95 12.51
C ARG A 131 7.35 -10.95 12.51
N GLY A 132 6.19 -10.55 13.05
CA GLY A 132 5.02 -11.41 13.14
C GLY A 132 4.52 -11.87 11.78
N MET A 133 4.47 -10.97 10.81
CA MET A 133 4.03 -11.28 9.44
C MET A 133 5.01 -12.21 8.72
N ILE A 134 6.30 -11.88 8.72
CA ILE A 134 7.32 -12.67 8.02
C ILE A 134 7.49 -14.06 8.65
N ALA A 135 7.47 -14.15 9.99
CA ALA A 135 7.56 -15.44 10.69
C ALA A 135 6.41 -16.39 10.37
N GLN A 136 5.26 -15.88 9.95
CA GLN A 136 4.11 -16.66 9.52
C GLN A 136 4.05 -16.85 8.00
N GLY A 137 5.16 -16.61 7.27
CA GLY A 137 5.24 -16.83 5.83
C GLY A 137 4.52 -15.74 5.01
N PHE A 138 4.34 -14.56 5.58
CA PHE A 138 3.73 -13.44 4.88
C PHE A 138 4.74 -12.28 4.67
N PRO A 139 5.75 -12.44 3.79
CA PRO A 139 6.62 -11.32 3.42
C PRO A 139 5.84 -10.29 2.60
N PRO A 140 6.28 -9.03 2.54
CA PRO A 140 5.68 -8.04 1.65
C PRO A 140 5.95 -8.40 0.18
N ASP A 141 5.04 -8.02 -0.71
CA ASP A 141 5.25 -8.15 -2.16
C ASP A 141 6.16 -7.05 -2.68
N VAL A 142 6.00 -5.83 -2.17
CA VAL A 142 6.77 -4.65 -2.54
C VAL A 142 7.40 -3.99 -1.32
N ILE A 143 8.66 -3.59 -1.44
CA ILE A 143 9.36 -2.81 -0.41
C ILE A 143 9.66 -1.42 -0.97
N SER A 144 8.85 -0.45 -0.59
CA SER A 144 9.02 0.96 -0.93
C SER A 144 9.29 1.82 0.30
N SER A 145 9.91 2.98 0.11
CA SER A 145 10.40 3.83 1.21
C SER A 145 9.37 4.82 1.72
N ASP A 146 8.47 5.31 0.89
CA ASP A 146 7.63 6.47 1.20
C ASP A 146 8.45 7.61 1.81
N ILE A 147 9.62 7.91 1.20
CA ILE A 147 10.54 8.94 1.69
C ILE A 147 9.96 10.33 1.49
N HIS A 148 10.03 11.15 2.51
CA HIS A 148 9.58 12.53 2.48
C HIS A 148 10.32 13.38 3.52
N GLN A 149 10.10 14.69 3.53
CA GLN A 149 10.80 15.64 4.40
C GLN A 149 10.82 15.25 5.88
N LEU A 150 9.77 14.59 6.39
CA LEU A 150 9.66 14.27 7.82
C LEU A 150 10.36 12.95 8.21
N ASN A 151 10.89 12.20 7.25
CA ASN A 151 11.52 10.89 7.51
C ASN A 151 12.87 10.67 6.80
N ILE A 152 13.31 11.62 5.97
CA ILE A 152 14.61 11.54 5.27
C ILE A 152 15.81 11.56 6.24
N ASN A 153 15.67 12.18 7.39
CA ASN A 153 16.69 12.17 8.46
C ASN A 153 16.42 11.08 9.51
N GLY A 154 15.56 10.11 9.18
CA GLY A 154 15.14 8.99 10.01
C GLY A 154 13.61 8.96 10.18
N PRO A 155 13.03 7.76 10.24
CA PRO A 155 13.66 6.43 10.22
C PRO A 155 13.93 5.84 8.83
N VAL A 156 13.59 6.52 7.73
CA VAL A 156 13.71 5.99 6.35
C VAL A 156 15.13 6.15 5.82
N TYR A 157 15.67 7.34 5.85
CA TYR A 157 16.94 7.79 5.29
C TYR A 157 17.00 7.69 3.75
N ASP A 158 16.91 6.49 3.19
CA ASP A 158 16.93 6.17 1.77
C ASP A 158 16.31 4.79 1.48
N GLN A 159 16.24 4.42 0.20
CA GLN A 159 15.69 3.13 -0.21
C GLN A 159 16.58 1.96 0.21
N VAL A 160 17.91 2.10 0.14
CA VAL A 160 18.85 1.03 0.51
C VAL A 160 18.76 0.72 2.00
N THR A 161 18.69 1.75 2.84
CA THR A 161 18.43 1.61 4.28
C THR A 161 17.10 0.92 4.55
N THR A 162 16.05 1.27 3.80
CA THR A 162 14.74 0.61 3.92
C THR A 162 14.84 -0.88 3.59
N LEU A 163 15.47 -1.24 2.47
CA LEU A 163 15.68 -2.62 2.04
C LEU A 163 16.49 -3.42 3.05
N SER A 164 17.56 -2.84 3.59
CA SER A 164 18.46 -3.52 4.54
C SER A 164 17.76 -3.99 5.82
N LYS A 165 16.63 -3.37 6.21
CA LYS A 165 15.82 -3.77 7.37
C LYS A 165 15.22 -5.16 7.23
N PHE A 166 15.02 -5.64 6.01
CA PHE A 166 14.40 -6.94 5.76
C PHE A 166 15.37 -8.13 5.85
N LEU A 167 16.70 -7.89 5.78
CA LEU A 167 17.70 -8.92 6.02
C LEU A 167 17.61 -9.53 7.44
N PRO A 168 17.65 -8.75 8.53
CA PRO A 168 17.49 -9.29 9.88
C PRO A 168 16.09 -9.79 10.19
N LEU A 169 15.10 -9.49 9.34
CA LEU A 169 13.77 -10.05 9.42
C LEU A 169 13.63 -11.42 8.73
N GLY A 170 14.70 -11.91 8.10
CA GLY A 170 14.78 -13.25 7.52
C GLY A 170 14.50 -13.34 6.03
N MET A 171 14.31 -12.23 5.33
CA MET A 171 14.23 -12.25 3.86
C MET A 171 15.65 -12.36 3.26
N SER A 172 15.79 -13.17 2.21
CA SER A 172 17.03 -13.26 1.45
C SER A 172 17.26 -12.02 0.58
N LEU A 173 18.53 -11.73 0.28
CA LEU A 173 18.86 -10.59 -0.59
C LEU A 173 18.16 -10.64 -1.96
N PRO A 174 18.10 -11.79 -2.66
CA PRO A 174 17.34 -11.87 -3.92
C PRO A 174 15.86 -11.53 -3.78
N GLU A 175 15.19 -11.98 -2.71
CA GLU A 175 13.79 -11.66 -2.44
C GLU A 175 13.60 -10.15 -2.22
N ILE A 176 14.48 -9.52 -1.43
CA ILE A 176 14.45 -8.08 -1.16
C ILE A 176 14.64 -7.28 -2.46
N ILE A 177 15.61 -7.67 -3.29
CA ILE A 177 15.86 -7.00 -4.58
C ILE A 177 14.63 -7.15 -5.49
N ARG A 178 14.07 -8.35 -5.63
CA ARG A 178 12.85 -8.56 -6.43
C ARG A 178 11.67 -7.73 -5.93
N ALA A 179 11.49 -7.63 -4.62
CA ALA A 179 10.43 -6.84 -4.01
C ALA A 179 10.60 -5.32 -4.22
N SER A 180 11.75 -4.85 -4.68
CA SER A 180 12.01 -3.43 -4.98
C SER A 180 12.26 -3.16 -6.47
N THR A 181 12.23 -4.17 -7.34
CA THR A 181 12.52 -4.04 -8.77
C THR A 181 11.43 -4.68 -9.63
N GLU A 182 11.47 -6.00 -9.83
CA GLU A 182 10.54 -6.73 -10.70
C GLU A 182 9.08 -6.64 -10.23
N VAL A 183 8.84 -6.81 -8.93
CA VAL A 183 7.49 -6.84 -8.40
C VAL A 183 6.80 -5.48 -8.50
N PRO A 184 7.40 -4.34 -8.07
CA PRO A 184 6.80 -3.03 -8.31
C PRO A 184 6.64 -2.69 -9.80
N ALA A 185 7.57 -3.09 -10.68
CA ALA A 185 7.40 -2.93 -12.13
C ALA A 185 6.15 -3.66 -12.64
N LYS A 186 5.93 -4.90 -12.17
CA LYS A 186 4.71 -5.66 -12.47
C LYS A 186 3.46 -4.98 -11.91
N ALA A 187 3.53 -4.42 -10.69
CA ALA A 187 2.42 -3.72 -10.06
C ALA A 187 1.93 -2.54 -10.89
N VAL A 188 2.85 -1.81 -11.51
CA VAL A 188 2.56 -0.67 -12.39
C VAL A 188 2.44 -1.08 -13.87
N ARG A 189 2.38 -2.39 -14.16
CA ARG A 189 2.23 -2.97 -15.52
C ARG A 189 3.33 -2.57 -16.51
N ARG A 190 4.55 -2.38 -16.02
CA ARG A 190 5.73 -2.02 -16.81
C ARG A 190 6.72 -3.19 -16.84
N ALA A 191 6.40 -4.21 -17.64
CA ALA A 191 7.24 -5.40 -17.83
C ALA A 191 8.61 -5.13 -18.44
N ASP A 192 8.81 -3.94 -18.99
CA ASP A 192 10.07 -3.42 -19.52
C ASP A 192 11.02 -2.89 -18.44
N LEU A 193 10.58 -2.85 -17.18
CA LEU A 193 11.34 -2.35 -16.04
C LEU A 193 11.66 -3.48 -15.04
N GLY A 194 12.55 -3.18 -14.10
CA GLY A 194 12.83 -4.04 -12.95
C GLY A 194 13.90 -5.11 -13.18
N THR A 195 14.45 -5.22 -14.38
CA THR A 195 15.57 -6.13 -14.73
C THR A 195 16.72 -5.38 -15.37
N LEU A 196 17.94 -5.90 -15.19
CA LEU A 196 19.10 -5.45 -15.96
C LEU A 196 19.18 -6.31 -17.24
N GLN A 197 19.06 -5.68 -18.38
CA GLN A 197 19.24 -6.29 -19.71
C GLN A 197 20.59 -5.88 -20.30
#